data_a9f10370e524d0e6709bc294e68a26a0
#
_entry.id   a9f10370e524d0e6709bc294e68a26a0
#
_cell.length_a   1.000
_cell.length_b   1.000
_cell.length_c   1.000
_cell.angle_alpha   90.00
_cell.angle_beta   90.00
_cell.angle_gamma   90.00
#
_symmetry.space_group_name_H-M   'P 1'
#
loop_
_entity.id
_entity.type
_entity.pdbx_description
1 polymer ?
#
loop_
_entity_poly.entity_id
_entity_poly.type
_entity_poly.pdbx_seq_one_letter_code
_entity_poly.pdbx_strand_id
1 'polypeptide(L)'
;METAFPLAGKGAGPRWLPPALRVRSYRWYWSAQWPVLLGTWMQTVALGYFVYTQTRSVNAVAFVAAASGLPALALSVFGGALADRYPRRRILLVTQSTLGLGAATLAILASTGHFSLVAIVVVAVVFGSSAAVDLPTSQALVADLVRRELVVNAMALAASAMSVCRLVGPSVAGVLYAVAGPGACFACLAVAYLAPISVLWMVVPDIAPAGRAGSQRLLTDVAAGFAAAWRDPLLRRVMGAGAMLSLLGVSYMPFLPVLASSRLHVGSSGLGLMYSVGGVGGLTGALLLSALGRGRGRRWFLVGGGVLYALSLATVARSSWLGWTLPALVGVSLAFVAINTTLITVIQTDADPAVRGRLLGLYATQAVGLQPLGTLLYSVLGFSQLFNGVTVGAVLVGACAVAVGLGGGLATGGAVVASPPVAGPSPPQGGPGDQGGGPGI
;
A
#
# COMPACT_ATOMS: atom_id res chain seq x y z
N MET A 1 1.16 -4.34 37.21
CA MET A 1 0.74 -3.94 35.83
C MET A 1 1.05 -5.08 34.85
N GLU A 2 0.69 -6.32 35.24
CA GLU A 2 1.15 -7.60 34.60
C GLU A 2 0.00 -8.51 34.15
N THR A 3 -1.24 -7.99 34.09
CA THR A 3 -2.46 -8.79 33.86
C THR A 3 -3.06 -8.70 32.46
N ALA A 4 -2.34 -8.17 31.45
CA ALA A 4 -2.92 -7.88 30.12
C ALA A 4 -2.56 -8.89 29.01
N PHE A 5 -1.86 -10.01 29.27
CA PHE A 5 -1.53 -11.01 28.24
C PHE A 5 -1.86 -12.46 28.65
N PRO A 6 -3.17 -12.85 28.71
CA PRO A 6 -3.51 -14.26 28.98
C PRO A 6 -3.20 -15.20 27.81
N LEU A 7 -2.74 -14.72 26.64
CA LEU A 7 -2.63 -15.50 25.41
C LEU A 7 -1.20 -15.92 25.02
N ALA A 8 -0.19 -15.60 25.81
CA ALA A 8 1.15 -16.18 25.64
C ALA A 8 1.11 -17.65 26.13
N GLY A 9 0.27 -18.46 25.48
CA GLY A 9 0.22 -19.91 25.71
C GLY A 9 1.62 -20.49 25.55
N LYS A 10 2.04 -21.29 26.55
CA LYS A 10 3.25 -22.11 26.62
C LYS A 10 3.30 -23.20 25.55
N GLY A 11 3.16 -22.83 24.29
CA GLY A 11 3.32 -23.69 23.13
C GLY A 11 4.33 -23.03 22.20
N ALA A 12 5.61 -23.08 22.55
CA ALA A 12 6.66 -22.71 21.63
C ALA A 12 6.55 -23.65 20.42
N GLY A 13 6.02 -23.15 19.31
CA GLY A 13 6.03 -23.86 18.04
C GLY A 13 7.45 -24.25 17.65
N PRO A 14 7.62 -25.13 16.65
CA PRO A 14 8.92 -25.65 16.25
C PRO A 14 9.96 -24.53 16.09
N ARG A 15 11.18 -24.75 16.56
CA ARG A 15 12.27 -23.74 16.56
C ARG A 15 12.65 -23.24 15.17
N TRP A 16 12.35 -23.99 14.10
CA TRP A 16 12.61 -23.60 12.72
C TRP A 16 11.63 -22.56 12.16
N LEU A 17 10.48 -22.36 12.84
CA LEU A 17 9.52 -21.32 12.43
C LEU A 17 10.00 -19.92 12.82
N PRO A 18 9.73 -18.90 11.97
CA PRO A 18 9.91 -17.50 12.32
C PRO A 18 9.26 -17.19 13.68
N PRO A 19 9.87 -16.33 14.51
CA PRO A 19 9.42 -16.12 15.90
C PRO A 19 7.92 -15.77 16.03
N ALA A 20 7.36 -14.94 15.15
CA ALA A 20 5.96 -14.58 15.20
C ALA A 20 5.03 -15.78 14.88
N LEU A 21 5.43 -16.70 13.99
CA LEU A 21 4.64 -17.89 13.65
C LEU A 21 4.63 -18.96 14.75
N ARG A 22 5.44 -18.81 15.79
CA ARG A 22 5.38 -19.65 16.98
C ARG A 22 4.16 -19.33 17.84
N VAL A 23 3.61 -18.12 17.72
CA VAL A 23 2.37 -17.72 18.37
C VAL A 23 1.20 -18.34 17.62
N ARG A 24 0.45 -19.24 18.28
CA ARG A 24 -0.61 -20.06 17.68
C ARG A 24 -1.70 -19.21 17.01
N SER A 25 -2.21 -18.18 17.69
CA SER A 25 -3.27 -17.30 17.18
C SER A 25 -2.82 -16.54 15.94
N TYR A 26 -1.60 -15.98 15.97
CA TYR A 26 -1.05 -15.28 14.82
C TYR A 26 -0.80 -16.23 13.63
N ARG A 27 -0.26 -17.44 13.88
CA ARG A 27 -0.03 -18.43 12.82
C ARG A 27 -1.30 -18.78 12.08
N TRP A 28 -2.39 -19.10 12.80
CA TRP A 28 -3.68 -19.40 12.18
C TRP A 28 -4.24 -18.21 11.41
N TYR A 29 -4.19 -17.01 11.99
CA TYR A 29 -4.66 -15.79 11.32
C TYR A 29 -3.86 -15.51 10.05
N TRP A 30 -2.52 -15.54 10.13
CA TRP A 30 -1.63 -15.33 8.99
C TRP A 30 -1.85 -16.35 7.87
N SER A 31 -1.99 -17.64 8.22
CA SER A 31 -2.26 -18.69 7.23
C SER A 31 -3.61 -18.51 6.54
N ALA A 32 -4.63 -18.09 7.28
CA ALA A 32 -5.98 -17.86 6.75
C ALA A 32 -6.04 -16.62 5.81
N GLN A 33 -5.12 -15.67 5.94
CA GLN A 33 -5.08 -14.50 5.06
C GLN A 33 -4.52 -14.80 3.66
N TRP A 34 -3.74 -15.87 3.47
CA TRP A 34 -3.15 -16.19 2.16
C TRP A 34 -4.18 -16.39 1.05
N PRO A 35 -5.23 -17.22 1.22
CA PRO A 35 -6.27 -17.38 0.20
C PRO A 35 -6.97 -16.06 -0.15
N VAL A 36 -7.23 -15.20 0.85
CA VAL A 36 -7.87 -13.90 0.64
C VAL A 36 -6.96 -12.95 -0.14
N LEU A 37 -5.68 -12.85 0.24
CA LEU A 37 -4.70 -12.02 -0.47
C LEU A 37 -4.56 -12.46 -1.93
N LEU A 38 -4.47 -13.77 -2.18
CA LEU A 38 -4.40 -14.32 -3.52
C LEU A 38 -5.68 -13.98 -4.30
N GLY A 39 -6.84 -14.25 -3.72
CA GLY A 39 -8.15 -13.99 -4.32
C GLY A 39 -8.41 -12.52 -4.61
N THR A 40 -7.92 -11.60 -3.76
CA THR A 40 -8.03 -10.15 -3.98
C THR A 40 -7.25 -9.70 -5.23
N TRP A 41 -6.04 -10.24 -5.44
CA TRP A 41 -5.30 -9.98 -6.68
C TRP A 41 -5.95 -10.65 -7.90
N MET A 42 -6.54 -11.83 -7.72
CA MET A 42 -7.34 -12.49 -8.75
C MET A 42 -8.56 -11.65 -9.13
N GLN A 43 -9.29 -11.12 -8.15
CA GLN A 43 -10.45 -10.26 -8.39
C GLN A 43 -10.05 -8.99 -9.16
N THR A 44 -8.92 -8.37 -8.83
CA THR A 44 -8.45 -7.15 -9.50
C THR A 44 -8.32 -7.37 -11.02
N VAL A 45 -7.74 -8.49 -11.42
CA VAL A 45 -7.59 -8.86 -12.84
C VAL A 45 -8.93 -9.24 -13.45
N ALA A 46 -9.67 -10.13 -12.79
CA ALA A 46 -10.93 -10.68 -13.31
C ALA A 46 -12.00 -9.59 -13.47
N LEU A 47 -12.14 -8.70 -12.49
CA LEU A 47 -13.16 -7.64 -12.52
C LEU A 47 -12.92 -6.64 -13.64
N GLY A 48 -11.70 -6.14 -13.78
CA GLY A 48 -11.34 -5.20 -14.85
C GLY A 48 -11.53 -5.81 -16.23
N TYR A 49 -11.10 -7.06 -16.43
CA TYR A 49 -11.26 -7.76 -17.70
C TYR A 49 -12.74 -8.08 -17.99
N PHE A 50 -13.51 -8.54 -17.01
CA PHE A 50 -14.93 -8.84 -17.13
C PHE A 50 -15.72 -7.59 -17.50
N VAL A 51 -15.53 -6.48 -16.80
CA VAL A 51 -16.23 -5.22 -17.12
C VAL A 51 -15.90 -4.75 -18.54
N TYR A 52 -14.62 -4.78 -18.93
CA TYR A 52 -14.23 -4.34 -20.26
C TYR A 52 -14.76 -5.25 -21.37
N THR A 53 -14.71 -6.55 -21.21
CA THR A 53 -15.20 -7.51 -22.24
C THR A 53 -16.71 -7.41 -22.44
N GLN A 54 -17.48 -7.12 -21.40
CA GLN A 54 -18.92 -6.98 -21.47
C GLN A 54 -19.36 -5.62 -22.00
N THR A 55 -18.68 -4.54 -21.62
CA THR A 55 -19.12 -3.17 -21.95
C THR A 55 -18.38 -2.57 -23.15
N ARG A 56 -17.19 -3.06 -23.47
CA ARG A 56 -16.24 -2.44 -24.42
C ARG A 56 -15.99 -0.95 -24.13
N SER A 57 -16.20 -0.53 -22.89
CA SER A 57 -16.14 0.88 -22.47
C SER A 57 -14.98 1.11 -21.49
N VAL A 58 -14.09 2.02 -21.86
CA VAL A 58 -13.00 2.52 -20.98
C VAL A 58 -13.61 3.22 -19.75
N ASN A 59 -14.68 3.99 -19.96
CA ASN A 59 -15.35 4.72 -18.90
C ASN A 59 -15.97 3.79 -17.85
N ALA A 60 -16.55 2.66 -18.28
CA ALA A 60 -17.09 1.66 -17.35
C ALA A 60 -16.00 1.07 -16.44
N VAL A 61 -14.83 0.73 -17.00
CA VAL A 61 -13.69 0.24 -16.22
C VAL A 61 -13.20 1.28 -15.22
N ALA A 62 -13.04 2.53 -15.68
CA ALA A 62 -12.61 3.63 -14.81
C ALA A 62 -13.62 3.92 -13.70
N PHE A 63 -14.91 3.89 -14.03
CA PHE A 63 -15.98 4.15 -13.06
C PHE A 63 -16.05 3.08 -11.98
N VAL A 64 -15.92 1.79 -12.33
CA VAL A 64 -15.85 0.69 -11.37
C VAL A 64 -14.60 0.80 -10.48
N ALA A 65 -13.44 1.13 -11.06
CA ALA A 65 -12.22 1.35 -10.29
C ALA A 65 -12.36 2.55 -9.33
N ALA A 66 -12.95 3.65 -9.77
CA ALA A 66 -13.19 4.83 -8.94
C ALA A 66 -14.25 4.55 -7.86
N ALA A 67 -15.29 3.78 -8.18
CA ALA A 67 -16.34 3.39 -7.24
C ALA A 67 -15.81 2.59 -6.04
N SER A 68 -14.72 1.84 -6.20
CA SER A 68 -14.02 1.20 -5.07
C SER A 68 -13.02 2.14 -4.39
N GLY A 69 -12.29 2.94 -5.14
CA GLY A 69 -11.20 3.77 -4.61
C GLY A 69 -11.67 5.02 -3.86
N LEU A 70 -12.71 5.72 -4.35
CA LEU A 70 -13.20 6.95 -3.71
C LEU A 70 -13.80 6.73 -2.32
N PRO A 71 -14.66 5.71 -2.08
CA PRO A 71 -15.11 5.39 -0.73
C PRO A 71 -13.96 4.95 0.18
N ALA A 72 -12.98 4.20 -0.35
CA ALA A 72 -11.80 3.81 0.41
C ALA A 72 -11.03 5.04 0.90
N LEU A 73 -10.84 6.06 0.05
CA LEU A 73 -10.22 7.32 0.44
C LEU A 73 -11.05 8.05 1.50
N ALA A 74 -12.35 8.26 1.24
CA ALA A 74 -13.22 9.04 2.11
C ALA A 74 -13.35 8.42 3.51
N LEU A 75 -13.38 7.10 3.60
CA LEU A 75 -13.57 6.36 4.85
C LEU A 75 -12.27 5.95 5.54
N SER A 76 -11.10 6.06 4.88
CA SER A 76 -9.81 5.66 5.46
C SER A 76 -9.48 6.39 6.78
N VAL A 77 -9.87 7.66 6.88
CA VAL A 77 -9.72 8.48 8.09
C VAL A 77 -10.56 7.93 9.25
N PHE A 78 -11.76 7.41 8.95
CA PHE A 78 -12.67 6.86 9.95
C PHE A 78 -12.32 5.42 10.33
N GLY A 79 -11.68 4.67 9.44
CA GLY A 79 -11.33 3.27 9.66
C GLY A 79 -10.42 3.07 10.88
N GLY A 80 -9.40 3.91 11.03
CA GLY A 80 -8.53 3.90 12.21
C GLY A 80 -9.29 4.23 13.51
N ALA A 81 -10.13 5.25 13.47
CA ALA A 81 -10.94 5.65 14.64
C ALA A 81 -11.94 4.56 15.06
N LEU A 82 -12.48 3.82 14.10
CA LEU A 82 -13.38 2.68 14.37
C LEU A 82 -12.61 1.51 15.02
N ALA A 83 -11.41 1.21 14.52
CA ALA A 83 -10.53 0.18 15.08
C ALA A 83 -10.07 0.46 16.51
N ASP A 84 -10.07 1.74 16.92
CA ASP A 84 -9.72 2.16 18.29
C ASP A 84 -10.91 2.10 19.26
N ARG A 85 -12.16 2.16 18.75
CA ARG A 85 -13.39 2.21 19.57
C ARG A 85 -14.06 0.86 19.77
N TYR A 86 -13.97 -0.03 18.80
CA TYR A 86 -14.68 -1.31 18.80
C TYR A 86 -13.71 -2.49 18.83
N PRO A 87 -14.15 -3.66 19.36
CA PRO A 87 -13.35 -4.88 19.32
C PRO A 87 -12.94 -5.23 17.88
N ARG A 88 -11.65 -5.29 17.61
CA ARG A 88 -11.08 -5.48 16.26
C ARG A 88 -11.59 -6.76 15.59
N ARG A 89 -11.77 -7.82 16.38
CA ARG A 89 -12.37 -9.09 15.93
C ARG A 89 -13.75 -8.86 15.31
N ARG A 90 -14.63 -8.08 15.96
CA ARG A 90 -16.00 -7.84 15.47
C ARG A 90 -15.97 -7.01 14.18
N ILE A 91 -15.15 -5.99 14.12
CA ILE A 91 -14.98 -5.19 12.92
C ILE A 91 -14.57 -6.10 11.75
N LEU A 92 -13.51 -6.91 11.92
CA LEU A 92 -13.03 -7.80 10.87
C LEU A 92 -14.04 -8.88 10.48
N LEU A 93 -14.82 -9.42 11.41
CA LEU A 93 -15.92 -10.34 11.08
C LEU A 93 -16.93 -9.66 10.16
N VAL A 94 -17.34 -8.43 10.47
CA VAL A 94 -18.28 -7.68 9.63
C VAL A 94 -17.67 -7.34 8.27
N THR A 95 -16.48 -6.75 8.23
CA THR A 95 -15.84 -6.34 6.97
C THR A 95 -15.57 -7.53 6.07
N GLN A 96 -15.00 -8.61 6.58
CA GLN A 96 -14.64 -9.78 5.78
C GLN A 96 -15.88 -10.58 5.35
N SER A 97 -16.94 -10.63 6.16
CA SER A 97 -18.22 -11.18 5.72
C SER A 97 -18.85 -10.37 4.61
N THR A 98 -18.82 -9.03 4.72
CA THR A 98 -19.32 -8.12 3.67
C THR A 98 -18.53 -8.28 2.38
N LEU A 99 -17.20 -8.36 2.45
CA LEU A 99 -16.33 -8.62 1.31
C LEU A 99 -16.59 -10.00 0.69
N GLY A 100 -16.76 -11.03 1.51
CA GLY A 100 -17.10 -12.38 1.05
C GLY A 100 -18.45 -12.43 0.32
N LEU A 101 -19.49 -11.78 0.87
CA LEU A 101 -20.80 -11.66 0.24
C LEU A 101 -20.72 -10.88 -1.08
N GLY A 102 -19.98 -9.79 -1.12
CA GLY A 102 -19.74 -9.04 -2.36
C GLY A 102 -19.06 -9.90 -3.44
N ALA A 103 -18.04 -10.70 -3.07
CA ALA A 103 -17.39 -11.63 -3.98
C ALA A 103 -18.37 -12.72 -4.46
N ALA A 104 -19.22 -13.26 -3.59
CA ALA A 104 -20.26 -14.22 -3.95
C ALA A 104 -21.28 -13.60 -4.93
N THR A 105 -21.68 -12.35 -4.70
CA THR A 105 -22.57 -11.61 -5.61
C THR A 105 -21.94 -11.49 -7.00
N LEU A 106 -20.66 -11.09 -7.09
CA LEU A 106 -19.95 -11.04 -8.37
C LEU A 106 -19.84 -12.41 -9.04
N ALA A 107 -19.62 -13.47 -8.26
CA ALA A 107 -19.57 -14.84 -8.77
C ALA A 107 -20.91 -15.25 -9.40
N ILE A 108 -22.02 -14.97 -8.73
CA ILE A 108 -23.38 -15.26 -9.24
C ILE A 108 -23.64 -14.45 -10.52
N LEU A 109 -23.44 -13.14 -10.51
CA LEU A 109 -23.64 -12.28 -11.67
C LEU A 109 -22.83 -12.76 -12.89
N ALA A 110 -21.55 -13.12 -12.66
CA ALA A 110 -20.68 -13.56 -13.75
C ALA A 110 -21.01 -14.98 -14.24
N SER A 111 -21.51 -15.86 -13.39
CA SER A 111 -21.83 -17.27 -13.76
C SER A 111 -23.20 -17.40 -14.41
N THR A 112 -24.16 -16.54 -14.06
CA THR A 112 -25.52 -16.57 -14.60
C THR A 112 -25.68 -15.81 -15.92
N GLY A 113 -24.63 -15.11 -16.35
CA GLY A 113 -24.68 -14.26 -17.54
C GLY A 113 -25.47 -12.96 -17.37
N HIS A 114 -25.98 -12.66 -16.17
CA HIS A 114 -26.71 -11.43 -15.87
C HIS A 114 -25.73 -10.28 -15.58
N PHE A 115 -25.18 -9.70 -16.66
CA PHE A 115 -24.32 -8.53 -16.49
C PHE A 115 -25.13 -7.31 -16.06
N SER A 116 -24.79 -6.73 -14.91
CA SER A 116 -25.36 -5.48 -14.43
C SER A 116 -24.23 -4.57 -13.94
N LEU A 117 -23.94 -3.52 -14.72
CA LEU A 117 -22.92 -2.53 -14.32
C LEU A 117 -23.28 -1.84 -13.00
N VAL A 118 -24.56 -1.59 -12.75
CA VAL A 118 -25.03 -0.97 -11.49
C VAL A 118 -24.72 -1.88 -10.30
N ALA A 119 -25.03 -3.18 -10.40
CA ALA A 119 -24.74 -4.12 -9.33
C ALA A 119 -23.22 -4.23 -9.08
N ILE A 120 -22.40 -4.26 -10.12
CA ILE A 120 -20.93 -4.28 -10.02
C ILE A 120 -20.42 -3.01 -9.32
N VAL A 121 -20.96 -1.85 -9.68
CA VAL A 121 -20.60 -0.56 -9.05
C VAL A 121 -20.99 -0.54 -7.58
N VAL A 122 -22.19 -1.02 -7.22
CA VAL A 122 -22.62 -1.12 -5.82
C VAL A 122 -21.67 -2.02 -5.02
N VAL A 123 -21.34 -3.19 -5.57
CA VAL A 123 -20.35 -4.10 -4.94
C VAL A 123 -18.99 -3.41 -4.83
N ALA A 124 -18.52 -2.67 -5.84
CA ALA A 124 -17.25 -1.95 -5.79
C ALA A 124 -17.23 -0.89 -4.68
N VAL A 125 -18.33 -0.12 -4.51
CA VAL A 125 -18.49 0.84 -3.40
C VAL A 125 -18.40 0.13 -2.04
N VAL A 126 -19.10 -0.98 -1.89
CA VAL A 126 -19.08 -1.80 -0.66
C VAL A 126 -17.69 -2.34 -0.39
N PHE A 127 -16.99 -2.84 -1.42
CA PHE A 127 -15.60 -3.30 -1.30
C PHE A 127 -14.66 -2.18 -0.82
N GLY A 128 -14.70 -1.02 -1.46
CA GLY A 128 -13.86 0.12 -1.08
C GLY A 128 -14.13 0.61 0.34
N SER A 129 -15.41 0.69 0.71
CA SER A 129 -15.82 1.08 2.07
C SER A 129 -15.34 0.09 3.12
N SER A 130 -15.50 -1.21 2.86
CA SER A 130 -15.04 -2.27 3.77
C SER A 130 -13.51 -2.31 3.88
N ALA A 131 -12.79 -2.19 2.77
CA ALA A 131 -11.33 -2.19 2.73
C ALA A 131 -10.72 -1.02 3.51
N ALA A 132 -11.36 0.16 3.51
CA ALA A 132 -10.93 1.32 4.29
C ALA A 132 -10.86 1.05 5.80
N VAL A 133 -11.70 0.16 6.29
CA VAL A 133 -11.78 -0.23 7.72
C VAL A 133 -11.00 -1.51 7.99
N ASP A 134 -11.06 -2.48 7.07
CA ASP A 134 -10.44 -3.80 7.21
C ASP A 134 -8.91 -3.71 7.35
N LEU A 135 -8.25 -2.94 6.49
CA LEU A 135 -6.78 -2.85 6.46
C LEU A 135 -6.18 -2.32 7.77
N PRO A 136 -6.57 -1.14 8.30
CA PRO A 136 -6.01 -0.64 9.57
C PRO A 136 -6.39 -1.55 10.75
N THR A 137 -7.60 -2.14 10.75
CA THR A 137 -8.03 -3.04 11.81
C THR A 137 -7.23 -4.34 11.80
N SER A 138 -6.96 -4.90 10.63
CA SER A 138 -6.12 -6.10 10.45
C SER A 138 -4.69 -5.86 10.95
N GLN A 139 -4.08 -4.73 10.60
CA GLN A 139 -2.74 -4.37 11.08
C GLN A 139 -2.71 -4.20 12.59
N ALA A 140 -3.72 -3.56 13.17
CA ALA A 140 -3.85 -3.39 14.60
C ALA A 140 -4.07 -4.75 15.31
N LEU A 141 -4.88 -5.65 14.74
CA LEU A 141 -5.06 -7.00 15.28
C LEU A 141 -3.74 -7.79 15.28
N VAL A 142 -2.94 -7.71 14.22
CA VAL A 142 -1.62 -8.36 14.17
C VAL A 142 -0.74 -7.92 15.35
N ALA A 143 -0.73 -6.62 15.67
CA ALA A 143 0.02 -6.11 16.81
C ALA A 143 -0.50 -6.62 18.17
N ASP A 144 -1.81 -6.90 18.28
CA ASP A 144 -2.39 -7.48 19.52
C ASP A 144 -2.14 -8.98 19.65
N LEU A 145 -2.00 -9.71 18.55
CA LEU A 145 -1.82 -11.16 18.57
C LEU A 145 -0.41 -11.59 18.96
N VAL A 146 0.57 -10.70 18.87
CA VAL A 146 1.97 -10.99 19.15
C VAL A 146 2.54 -10.07 20.23
N ARG A 147 3.63 -10.50 20.89
CA ARG A 147 4.35 -9.63 21.83
C ARG A 147 4.97 -8.46 21.08
N ARG A 148 5.19 -7.34 21.76
CA ARG A 148 5.72 -6.10 21.20
C ARG A 148 7.04 -6.31 20.43
N GLU A 149 7.93 -7.17 20.93
CA GLU A 149 9.22 -7.51 20.31
C GLU A 149 9.05 -8.26 18.98
N LEU A 150 7.92 -8.94 18.77
CA LEU A 150 7.62 -9.73 17.57
C LEU A 150 6.81 -8.99 16.52
N VAL A 151 6.31 -7.78 16.81
CA VAL A 151 5.46 -7.00 15.89
C VAL A 151 6.17 -6.76 14.56
N VAL A 152 7.43 -6.37 14.58
CA VAL A 152 8.22 -6.13 13.35
C VAL A 152 8.33 -7.41 12.52
N ASN A 153 8.56 -8.57 13.16
CA ASN A 153 8.64 -9.86 12.48
C ASN A 153 7.27 -10.27 11.89
N ALA A 154 6.17 -10.06 12.63
CA ALA A 154 4.83 -10.35 12.16
C ALA A 154 4.45 -9.46 10.95
N MET A 155 4.73 -8.15 11.01
CA MET A 155 4.46 -7.24 9.90
C MET A 155 5.30 -7.56 8.66
N ALA A 156 6.58 -7.97 8.84
CA ALA A 156 7.42 -8.42 7.74
C ALA A 156 6.87 -9.68 7.06
N LEU A 157 6.35 -10.64 7.83
CA LEU A 157 5.69 -11.85 7.30
C LEU A 157 4.39 -11.50 6.54
N ALA A 158 3.59 -10.58 7.06
CA ALA A 158 2.39 -10.10 6.37
C ALA A 158 2.73 -9.39 5.04
N ALA A 159 3.76 -8.54 5.03
CA ALA A 159 4.24 -7.87 3.82
C ALA A 159 4.81 -8.86 2.79
N SER A 160 5.50 -9.91 3.23
CA SER A 160 6.02 -10.97 2.37
C SER A 160 4.88 -11.75 1.72
N ALA A 161 3.84 -12.11 2.48
CA ALA A 161 2.64 -12.78 1.94
C ALA A 161 1.96 -11.91 0.87
N MET A 162 1.76 -10.62 1.15
CA MET A 162 1.20 -9.67 0.19
C MET A 162 2.03 -9.62 -1.11
N SER A 163 3.36 -9.58 -0.99
CA SER A 163 4.26 -9.51 -2.15
C SER A 163 4.19 -10.76 -3.02
N VAL A 164 4.16 -11.94 -2.41
CA VAL A 164 4.03 -13.22 -3.13
C VAL A 164 2.66 -13.30 -3.82
N CYS A 165 1.57 -12.96 -3.13
CA CYS A 165 0.23 -12.98 -3.70
C CYS A 165 0.07 -11.95 -4.83
N ARG A 166 0.70 -10.80 -4.72
CA ARG A 166 0.74 -9.81 -5.80
C ARG A 166 1.46 -10.31 -7.06
N LEU A 167 2.50 -11.13 -6.88
CA LEU A 167 3.25 -11.72 -7.99
C LEU A 167 2.49 -12.87 -8.65
N VAL A 168 1.94 -13.78 -7.86
CA VAL A 168 1.36 -15.05 -8.34
C VAL A 168 -0.13 -14.91 -8.66
N GLY A 169 -0.87 -14.12 -7.86
CA GLY A 169 -2.33 -14.00 -7.96
C GLY A 169 -2.86 -13.64 -9.34
N PRO A 170 -2.31 -12.62 -10.01
CA PRO A 170 -2.74 -12.25 -11.36
C PRO A 170 -2.56 -13.34 -12.40
N SER A 171 -1.45 -14.10 -12.38
CA SER A 171 -1.26 -15.23 -13.29
C SER A 171 -2.27 -16.35 -13.05
N VAL A 172 -2.50 -16.69 -11.77
CA VAL A 172 -3.53 -17.67 -11.40
C VAL A 172 -4.91 -17.21 -11.87
N ALA A 173 -5.23 -15.92 -11.69
CA ALA A 173 -6.47 -15.33 -12.18
C ALA A 173 -6.62 -15.43 -13.69
N GLY A 174 -5.56 -15.11 -14.43
CA GLY A 174 -5.57 -15.16 -15.89
C GLY A 174 -5.86 -16.56 -16.43
N VAL A 175 -5.21 -17.57 -15.86
CA VAL A 175 -5.42 -18.98 -16.21
C VAL A 175 -6.81 -19.46 -15.80
N LEU A 176 -7.22 -19.20 -14.54
CA LEU A 176 -8.53 -19.62 -14.05
C LEU A 176 -9.67 -18.96 -14.82
N TYR A 177 -9.52 -17.68 -15.15
CA TYR A 177 -10.49 -16.96 -15.99
C TYR A 177 -10.60 -17.59 -17.40
N ALA A 178 -9.48 -17.97 -18.01
CA ALA A 178 -9.46 -18.58 -19.33
C ALA A 178 -10.13 -19.95 -19.35
N VAL A 179 -9.95 -20.76 -18.29
CA VAL A 179 -10.45 -22.14 -18.22
C VAL A 179 -11.88 -22.22 -17.69
N ALA A 180 -12.20 -21.45 -16.64
CA ALA A 180 -13.45 -21.56 -15.88
C ALA A 180 -14.28 -20.25 -15.84
N GLY A 181 -13.81 -19.19 -16.51
CA GLY A 181 -14.52 -17.92 -16.61
C GLY A 181 -14.40 -17.01 -15.36
N PRO A 182 -14.99 -15.80 -15.44
CA PRO A 182 -14.90 -14.81 -14.35
C PRO A 182 -15.57 -15.27 -13.06
N GLY A 183 -16.67 -16.01 -13.16
CA GLY A 183 -17.42 -16.50 -12.01
C GLY A 183 -16.58 -17.38 -11.08
N ALA A 184 -15.70 -18.22 -11.63
CA ALA A 184 -14.80 -19.05 -10.85
C ALA A 184 -13.78 -18.23 -10.05
N CYS A 185 -13.24 -17.15 -10.64
CA CYS A 185 -12.31 -16.26 -9.93
C CYS A 185 -12.98 -15.60 -8.71
N PHE A 186 -14.20 -15.12 -8.88
CA PHE A 186 -14.96 -14.49 -7.79
C PHE A 186 -15.44 -15.50 -6.75
N ALA A 187 -15.84 -16.70 -7.17
CA ALA A 187 -16.21 -17.80 -6.28
C ALA A 187 -15.02 -18.25 -5.40
N CYS A 188 -13.82 -18.37 -5.98
CA CYS A 188 -12.61 -18.67 -5.22
C CYS A 188 -12.36 -17.60 -4.13
N LEU A 189 -12.54 -16.32 -4.44
CA LEU A 189 -12.40 -15.27 -3.42
C LEU A 189 -13.48 -15.35 -2.35
N ALA A 190 -14.74 -15.58 -2.73
CA ALA A 190 -15.84 -15.73 -1.76
C ALA A 190 -15.57 -16.87 -0.78
N VAL A 191 -15.13 -18.01 -1.27
CA VAL A 191 -14.74 -19.17 -0.44
C VAL A 191 -13.50 -18.84 0.40
N ALA A 192 -12.53 -18.12 -0.15
CA ALA A 192 -11.32 -17.74 0.57
C ALA A 192 -11.61 -16.92 1.84
N TYR A 193 -12.63 -16.07 1.82
CA TYR A 193 -13.05 -15.31 3.01
C TYR A 193 -13.56 -16.18 4.16
N LEU A 194 -14.01 -17.40 3.90
CA LEU A 194 -14.45 -18.33 4.97
C LEU A 194 -13.27 -18.69 5.91
N ALA A 195 -12.05 -18.75 5.41
CA ALA A 195 -10.89 -19.11 6.21
C ALA A 195 -10.60 -18.09 7.34
N PRO A 196 -10.39 -16.79 7.09
CA PRO A 196 -10.14 -15.83 8.15
C PRO A 196 -11.41 -15.60 9.03
N ILE A 197 -12.62 -15.66 8.47
CA ILE A 197 -13.86 -15.59 9.26
C ILE A 197 -13.90 -16.73 10.28
N SER A 198 -13.60 -17.96 9.87
CA SER A 198 -13.54 -19.12 10.78
C SER A 198 -12.47 -18.95 11.86
N VAL A 199 -11.28 -18.47 11.49
CA VAL A 199 -10.19 -18.24 12.46
C VAL A 199 -10.53 -17.10 13.43
N LEU A 200 -11.15 -16.02 12.95
CA LEU A 200 -11.63 -14.94 13.82
C LEU A 200 -12.70 -15.43 14.81
N TRP A 201 -13.59 -16.34 14.39
CA TRP A 201 -14.60 -16.93 15.26
C TRP A 201 -14.01 -17.87 16.30
N MET A 202 -13.10 -18.78 15.90
CA MET A 202 -12.68 -19.92 16.70
C MET A 202 -11.38 -19.68 17.48
N VAL A 203 -10.48 -18.83 16.97
CA VAL A 203 -9.11 -18.75 17.47
C VAL A 203 -8.78 -17.37 18.06
N VAL A 204 -9.33 -16.29 17.49
CA VAL A 204 -9.04 -14.93 17.93
C VAL A 204 -9.98 -14.51 19.05
N PRO A 205 -9.47 -14.16 20.25
CA PRO A 205 -10.32 -13.70 21.34
C PRO A 205 -10.87 -12.30 21.09
N ASP A 206 -11.95 -11.98 21.78
CA ASP A 206 -12.56 -10.64 21.75
C ASP A 206 -11.74 -9.74 22.71
N ILE A 207 -10.72 -9.09 22.18
CA ILE A 207 -9.86 -8.18 22.94
C ILE A 207 -10.55 -6.82 22.99
N ALA A 208 -10.84 -6.36 24.22
CA ALA A 208 -11.40 -5.03 24.43
C ALA A 208 -10.44 -3.95 23.91
N PRO A 209 -10.93 -2.92 23.21
CA PRO A 209 -10.09 -1.84 22.73
C PRO A 209 -9.42 -1.14 23.92
N ALA A 210 -8.11 -0.94 23.84
CA ALA A 210 -7.40 -0.08 24.78
C ALA A 210 -7.83 1.36 24.45
N GLY A 211 -8.82 1.88 25.16
CA GLY A 211 -9.45 3.18 24.93
C GLY A 211 -8.44 4.33 24.88
N ARG A 212 -7.87 4.55 23.71
CA ARG A 212 -7.07 5.73 23.40
C ARG A 212 -7.98 6.76 22.73
N ALA A 213 -8.47 7.70 23.53
CA ALA A 213 -9.11 8.92 23.05
C ALA A 213 -8.10 9.73 22.22
N GLY A 214 -8.06 9.53 20.90
CA GLY A 214 -7.09 10.18 20.00
C GLY A 214 -7.66 10.73 18.70
N SER A 215 -8.94 10.48 18.38
CA SER A 215 -9.46 10.79 17.04
C SER A 215 -9.89 12.25 16.80
N GLN A 216 -9.84 13.15 17.76
CA GLN A 216 -10.32 14.52 17.57
C GLN A 216 -9.36 15.46 16.81
N ARG A 217 -8.14 15.00 16.47
CA ARG A 217 -7.12 15.86 15.83
C ARG A 217 -6.75 15.47 14.39
N LEU A 218 -7.42 14.49 13.78
CA LEU A 218 -7.02 13.99 12.46
C LEU A 218 -7.03 15.07 11.38
N LEU A 219 -8.08 15.87 11.28
CA LEU A 219 -8.14 16.96 10.29
C LEU A 219 -7.10 18.06 10.58
N THR A 220 -6.87 18.38 11.86
CA THR A 220 -5.83 19.34 12.26
C THR A 220 -4.43 18.80 12.00
N ASP A 221 -4.21 17.48 12.17
CA ASP A 221 -2.93 16.83 11.87
C ASP A 221 -2.65 16.79 10.37
N VAL A 222 -3.67 16.52 9.54
CA VAL A 222 -3.56 16.59 8.07
C VAL A 222 -3.25 18.02 7.62
N ALA A 223 -3.97 19.01 8.15
CA ALA A 223 -3.72 20.43 7.85
C ALA A 223 -2.31 20.86 8.28
N ALA A 224 -1.87 20.45 9.47
CA ALA A 224 -0.53 20.74 9.97
C ALA A 224 0.57 20.03 9.13
N GLY A 225 0.32 18.80 8.69
CA GLY A 225 1.21 18.08 7.77
C GLY A 225 1.33 18.80 6.43
N PHE A 226 0.21 19.26 5.87
CA PHE A 226 0.19 20.04 4.64
C PHE A 226 0.94 21.37 4.78
N ALA A 227 0.69 22.11 5.87
CA ALA A 227 1.39 23.36 6.16
C ALA A 227 2.90 23.16 6.32
N ALA A 228 3.33 22.07 6.98
CA ALA A 228 4.74 21.72 7.12
C ALA A 228 5.38 21.39 5.77
N ALA A 229 4.70 20.58 4.93
CA ALA A 229 5.16 20.27 3.57
C ALA A 229 5.31 21.52 2.70
N TRP A 230 4.41 22.50 2.85
CA TRP A 230 4.42 23.72 2.05
C TRP A 230 5.55 24.69 2.43
N ARG A 231 5.97 24.70 3.70
CA ARG A 231 7.03 25.57 4.21
C ARG A 231 8.44 25.15 3.76
N ASP A 232 8.67 23.84 3.61
CA ASP A 232 9.95 23.31 3.19
C ASP A 232 9.94 23.04 1.67
N PRO A 233 10.82 23.73 0.89
CA PRO A 233 10.87 23.52 -0.57
C PRO A 233 11.19 22.09 -1.00
N LEU A 234 11.99 21.34 -0.23
CA LEU A 234 12.31 19.95 -0.51
C LEU A 234 11.09 19.07 -0.28
N LEU A 235 10.47 19.18 0.90
CA LEU A 235 9.29 18.39 1.24
C LEU A 235 8.12 18.69 0.31
N ARG A 236 7.92 19.93 -0.09
CA ARG A 236 6.90 20.32 -1.09
C ARG A 236 7.14 19.63 -2.44
N ARG A 237 8.39 19.57 -2.94
CA ARG A 237 8.72 18.86 -4.18
C ARG A 237 8.52 17.36 -4.05
N VAL A 238 8.92 16.75 -2.91
CA VAL A 238 8.76 15.33 -2.61
C VAL A 238 7.28 14.95 -2.56
N MET A 239 6.46 15.74 -1.86
CA MET A 239 5.01 15.52 -1.78
C MET A 239 4.34 15.71 -3.15
N GLY A 240 4.75 16.71 -3.92
CA GLY A 240 4.27 16.93 -5.28
C GLY A 240 4.62 15.79 -6.23
N ALA A 241 5.85 15.27 -6.17
CA ALA A 241 6.25 14.12 -6.97
C ALA A 241 5.48 12.83 -6.58
N GLY A 242 5.25 12.62 -5.29
CA GLY A 242 4.42 11.51 -4.81
C GLY A 242 2.97 11.64 -5.27
N ALA A 243 2.41 12.85 -5.24
CA ALA A 243 1.07 13.13 -5.75
C ALA A 243 0.96 12.86 -7.27
N MET A 244 1.94 13.32 -8.06
CA MET A 244 1.99 13.05 -9.50
C MET A 244 2.15 11.56 -9.80
N LEU A 245 3.00 10.86 -9.05
CA LEU A 245 3.19 9.42 -9.19
C LEU A 245 1.89 8.65 -8.91
N SER A 246 1.12 9.06 -7.89
CA SER A 246 -0.15 8.43 -7.54
C SER A 246 -1.26 8.81 -8.53
N LEU A 247 -1.37 10.10 -8.89
CA LEU A 247 -2.43 10.61 -9.76
C LEU A 247 -2.28 10.12 -11.20
N LEU A 248 -1.08 10.20 -11.77
CA LEU A 248 -0.84 9.87 -13.17
C LEU A 248 -0.07 8.55 -13.35
N GLY A 249 0.85 8.25 -12.43
CA GLY A 249 1.73 7.12 -12.57
C GLY A 249 1.01 5.78 -12.39
N VAL A 250 0.25 5.59 -11.32
CA VAL A 250 -0.39 4.28 -11.02
C VAL A 250 -1.74 4.12 -11.70
N SER A 251 -2.36 5.21 -12.11
CA SER A 251 -3.72 5.24 -12.66
C SER A 251 -3.89 4.57 -14.02
N TYR A 252 -2.81 4.12 -14.66
CA TYR A 252 -2.87 3.30 -15.89
C TYR A 252 -3.27 1.83 -15.60
N MET A 253 -3.05 1.33 -14.37
CA MET A 253 -3.24 -0.09 -14.05
C MET A 253 -4.67 -0.60 -14.33
N PRO A 254 -5.75 0.11 -14.00
CA PRO A 254 -7.10 -0.31 -14.35
C PRO A 254 -7.36 -0.42 -15.86
N PHE A 255 -6.52 0.19 -16.70
CA PHE A 255 -6.64 0.11 -18.17
C PHE A 255 -5.79 -0.99 -18.81
N LEU A 256 -5.03 -1.78 -18.05
CA LEU A 256 -4.32 -2.94 -18.58
C LEU A 256 -5.26 -3.96 -19.25
N PRO A 257 -6.48 -4.23 -18.75
CA PRO A 257 -7.47 -5.06 -19.47
C PRO A 257 -7.85 -4.48 -20.84
N VAL A 258 -7.96 -3.15 -20.94
CA VAL A 258 -8.24 -2.44 -22.19
C VAL A 258 -7.09 -2.66 -23.17
N LEU A 259 -5.84 -2.44 -22.75
CA LEU A 259 -4.64 -2.66 -23.57
C LEU A 259 -4.52 -4.12 -24.03
N ALA A 260 -4.70 -5.08 -23.10
CA ALA A 260 -4.62 -6.51 -23.37
C ALA A 260 -5.63 -6.95 -24.43
N SER A 261 -6.87 -6.48 -24.34
CA SER A 261 -7.96 -6.90 -25.21
C SER A 261 -7.99 -6.16 -26.54
N SER A 262 -7.73 -4.82 -26.54
CA SER A 262 -7.94 -3.97 -27.72
C SER A 262 -6.73 -3.80 -28.63
N ARG A 263 -5.51 -3.85 -28.10
CA ARG A 263 -4.26 -3.63 -28.85
C ARG A 263 -3.39 -4.85 -28.95
N LEU A 264 -3.21 -5.54 -27.82
CA LEU A 264 -2.34 -6.73 -27.79
C LEU A 264 -3.05 -8.00 -28.24
N HIS A 265 -4.40 -7.99 -28.22
CA HIS A 265 -5.26 -9.13 -28.56
C HIS A 265 -4.89 -10.39 -27.78
N VAL A 266 -4.43 -10.22 -26.53
CA VAL A 266 -4.13 -11.30 -25.59
C VAL A 266 -5.31 -11.53 -24.68
N GLY A 267 -5.61 -12.78 -24.39
CA GLY A 267 -6.69 -13.15 -23.48
C GLY A 267 -6.39 -12.82 -22.02
N SER A 268 -7.25 -13.33 -21.14
CA SER A 268 -7.09 -13.17 -19.68
C SER A 268 -5.76 -13.70 -19.16
N SER A 269 -5.23 -14.79 -19.74
CA SER A 269 -3.91 -15.35 -19.38
C SER A 269 -2.77 -14.37 -19.68
N GLY A 270 -2.80 -13.71 -20.85
CA GLY A 270 -1.84 -12.66 -21.18
C GLY A 270 -1.94 -11.45 -20.25
N LEU A 271 -3.15 -11.05 -19.87
CA LEU A 271 -3.36 -10.00 -18.88
C LEU A 271 -2.81 -10.39 -17.50
N GLY A 272 -3.06 -11.63 -17.05
CA GLY A 272 -2.49 -12.15 -15.81
C GLY A 272 -0.97 -12.10 -15.80
N LEU A 273 -0.34 -12.48 -16.93
CA LEU A 273 1.11 -12.38 -17.10
C LEU A 273 1.60 -10.93 -17.03
N MET A 274 0.90 -9.97 -17.66
CA MET A 274 1.25 -8.55 -17.61
C MET A 274 1.31 -8.00 -16.17
N TYR A 275 0.34 -8.34 -15.34
CA TYR A 275 0.33 -7.95 -13.92
C TYR A 275 1.45 -8.64 -13.12
N SER A 276 1.67 -9.94 -13.34
CA SER A 276 2.67 -10.71 -12.60
C SER A 276 4.10 -10.26 -12.92
N VAL A 277 4.37 -9.97 -14.18
CA VAL A 277 5.68 -9.43 -14.60
C VAL A 277 5.95 -8.06 -13.94
N GLY A 278 4.91 -7.25 -13.76
CA GLY A 278 5.00 -6.04 -12.93
C GLY A 278 5.43 -6.34 -11.49
N GLY A 279 4.95 -7.45 -10.90
CA GLY A 279 5.39 -7.92 -9.59
C GLY A 279 6.89 -8.26 -9.53
N VAL A 280 7.43 -8.91 -10.56
CA VAL A 280 8.88 -9.17 -10.70
C VAL A 280 9.67 -7.87 -10.72
N GLY A 281 9.23 -6.88 -11.53
CA GLY A 281 9.87 -5.57 -11.58
C GLY A 281 9.89 -4.85 -10.23
N GLY A 282 8.78 -4.91 -9.49
CA GLY A 282 8.70 -4.34 -8.14
C GLY A 282 9.66 -4.99 -7.16
N LEU A 283 9.75 -6.32 -7.15
CA LEU A 283 10.68 -7.06 -6.30
C LEU A 283 12.14 -6.74 -6.64
N THR A 284 12.49 -6.76 -7.93
CA THR A 284 13.82 -6.39 -8.41
C THR A 284 14.19 -4.96 -8.00
N GLY A 285 13.25 -4.00 -8.15
CA GLY A 285 13.44 -2.62 -7.73
C GLY A 285 13.73 -2.48 -6.24
N ALA A 286 12.99 -3.22 -5.39
CA ALA A 286 13.22 -3.22 -3.94
C ALA A 286 14.60 -3.79 -3.57
N LEU A 287 15.01 -4.88 -4.21
CA LEU A 287 16.33 -5.50 -3.99
C LEU A 287 17.48 -4.59 -4.45
N LEU A 288 17.38 -3.99 -5.63
CA LEU A 288 18.37 -3.03 -6.13
C LEU A 288 18.51 -1.82 -5.20
N LEU A 289 17.38 -1.28 -4.74
CA LEU A 289 17.39 -0.14 -3.83
C LEU A 289 18.02 -0.51 -2.48
N SER A 290 17.74 -1.70 -1.94
CA SER A 290 18.33 -2.17 -0.70
C SER A 290 19.85 -2.35 -0.79
N ALA A 291 20.33 -2.79 -1.95
CA ALA A 291 21.77 -3.03 -2.20
C ALA A 291 22.54 -1.72 -2.50
N LEU A 292 21.94 -0.82 -3.29
CA LEU A 292 22.63 0.34 -3.87
C LEU A 292 22.15 1.68 -3.30
N GLY A 293 21.08 1.70 -2.50
CA GLY A 293 20.37 2.92 -2.08
C GLY A 293 21.07 3.76 -1.01
N ARG A 294 22.33 3.48 -0.63
CA ARG A 294 23.05 4.19 0.44
C ARG A 294 23.70 5.48 -0.05
N GLY A 295 23.53 6.56 0.71
CA GLY A 295 24.24 7.83 0.48
C GLY A 295 23.85 8.58 -0.81
N ARG A 296 24.85 8.93 -1.65
CA ARG A 296 24.69 9.68 -2.90
C ARG A 296 23.81 8.98 -3.95
N GLY A 297 23.46 7.70 -3.75
CA GLY A 297 22.60 6.91 -4.65
C GLY A 297 21.17 7.45 -4.77
N ARG A 298 20.61 8.07 -3.72
CA ARG A 298 19.21 8.56 -3.71
C ARG A 298 18.87 9.47 -4.90
N ARG A 299 19.77 10.40 -5.24
CA ARG A 299 19.60 11.29 -6.40
C ARG A 299 19.48 10.50 -7.70
N TRP A 300 20.36 9.54 -7.91
CA TRP A 300 20.39 8.75 -9.15
C TRP A 300 19.22 7.81 -9.26
N PHE A 301 18.66 7.31 -8.13
CA PHE A 301 17.42 6.53 -8.13
C PHE A 301 16.19 7.37 -8.53
N LEU A 302 16.15 8.67 -8.18
CA LEU A 302 15.07 9.56 -8.65
C LEU A 302 15.26 9.93 -10.13
N VAL A 303 16.45 10.29 -10.53
CA VAL A 303 16.72 10.69 -11.93
C VAL A 303 16.59 9.48 -12.85
N GLY A 304 17.33 8.41 -12.58
CA GLY A 304 17.29 7.19 -13.40
C GLY A 304 15.94 6.50 -13.35
N GLY A 305 15.31 6.44 -12.16
CA GLY A 305 13.96 5.94 -11.99
C GLY A 305 12.94 6.75 -12.76
N GLY A 306 13.03 8.09 -12.73
CA GLY A 306 12.13 8.97 -13.48
C GLY A 306 12.23 8.77 -14.99
N VAL A 307 13.44 8.71 -15.52
CA VAL A 307 13.68 8.44 -16.96
C VAL A 307 13.19 7.05 -17.35
N LEU A 308 13.56 6.03 -16.57
CA LEU A 308 13.12 4.66 -16.82
C LEU A 308 11.59 4.54 -16.76
N TYR A 309 10.96 5.20 -15.79
CA TYR A 309 9.50 5.22 -15.64
C TYR A 309 8.83 5.81 -16.88
N ALA A 310 9.28 6.99 -17.31
CA ALA A 310 8.72 7.68 -18.47
C ALA A 310 8.86 6.86 -19.76
N LEU A 311 10.05 6.33 -20.03
CA LEU A 311 10.30 5.51 -21.22
C LEU A 311 9.51 4.22 -21.19
N SER A 312 9.52 3.51 -20.06
CA SER A 312 8.84 2.22 -19.93
C SER A 312 7.32 2.36 -20.03
N LEU A 313 6.72 3.32 -19.34
CA LEU A 313 5.25 3.49 -19.38
C LEU A 313 4.80 4.06 -20.74
N ALA A 314 5.59 4.91 -21.39
CA ALA A 314 5.34 5.35 -22.75
C ALA A 314 5.40 4.17 -23.74
N THR A 315 6.34 3.25 -23.56
CA THR A 315 6.44 2.01 -24.36
C THR A 315 5.20 1.13 -24.13
N VAL A 316 4.77 0.91 -22.88
CA VAL A 316 3.53 0.17 -22.57
C VAL A 316 2.32 0.81 -23.26
N ALA A 317 2.19 2.14 -23.18
CA ALA A 317 1.05 2.86 -23.76
C ALA A 317 0.99 2.79 -25.29
N ARG A 318 2.15 2.65 -25.96
CA ARG A 318 2.23 2.62 -27.44
C ARG A 318 2.41 1.23 -28.03
N SER A 319 2.67 0.23 -27.20
CA SER A 319 2.95 -1.13 -27.66
C SER A 319 1.70 -1.79 -28.26
N SER A 320 1.94 -2.50 -29.37
CA SER A 320 0.98 -3.42 -30.00
C SER A 320 1.47 -4.88 -29.95
N TRP A 321 2.57 -5.15 -29.27
CA TRP A 321 3.17 -6.47 -29.17
C TRP A 321 3.59 -6.80 -27.73
N LEU A 322 3.18 -7.98 -27.26
CA LEU A 322 3.41 -8.44 -25.90
C LEU A 322 4.91 -8.52 -25.54
N GLY A 323 5.76 -8.84 -26.52
CA GLY A 323 7.21 -8.97 -26.32
C GLY A 323 7.90 -7.69 -25.84
N TRP A 324 7.43 -6.50 -26.26
CA TRP A 324 7.91 -5.21 -25.75
C TRP A 324 7.16 -4.75 -24.50
N THR A 325 5.89 -5.11 -24.38
CA THR A 325 5.05 -4.72 -23.25
C THR A 325 5.53 -5.34 -21.94
N LEU A 326 5.94 -6.61 -21.95
CA LEU A 326 6.37 -7.30 -20.72
C LEU A 326 7.64 -6.70 -20.11
N PRO A 327 8.76 -6.54 -20.83
CA PRO A 327 9.94 -5.89 -20.23
C PRO A 327 9.69 -4.43 -19.86
N ALA A 328 8.84 -3.72 -20.61
CA ALA A 328 8.44 -2.36 -20.24
C ALA A 328 7.64 -2.34 -18.92
N LEU A 329 6.75 -3.28 -18.65
CA LEU A 329 6.04 -3.39 -17.36
C LEU A 329 6.99 -3.72 -16.20
N VAL A 330 8.05 -4.52 -16.44
CA VAL A 330 9.14 -4.69 -15.45
C VAL A 330 9.77 -3.35 -15.15
N GLY A 331 10.14 -2.60 -16.19
CA GLY A 331 10.77 -1.27 -16.06
C GLY A 331 9.89 -0.27 -15.31
N VAL A 332 8.58 -0.22 -15.63
CA VAL A 332 7.62 0.66 -14.92
C VAL A 332 7.59 0.33 -13.43
N SER A 333 7.46 -0.95 -13.08
CA SER A 333 7.31 -1.36 -11.68
C SER A 333 8.60 -1.21 -10.88
N LEU A 334 9.75 -1.51 -11.50
CA LEU A 334 11.09 -1.27 -10.93
C LEU A 334 11.28 0.21 -10.63
N ALA A 335 11.02 1.06 -11.62
CA ALA A 335 11.15 2.50 -11.50
C ALA A 335 10.17 3.09 -10.47
N PHE A 336 8.92 2.61 -10.46
CA PHE A 336 7.93 2.99 -9.46
C PHE A 336 8.44 2.74 -8.04
N VAL A 337 8.96 1.54 -7.76
CA VAL A 337 9.47 1.19 -6.43
C VAL A 337 10.68 2.05 -6.09
N ALA A 338 11.59 2.26 -7.04
CA ALA A 338 12.77 3.11 -6.83
C ALA A 338 12.38 4.55 -6.47
N ILE A 339 11.46 5.17 -7.22
CA ILE A 339 10.98 6.53 -6.96
C ILE A 339 10.23 6.57 -5.62
N ASN A 340 9.19 5.76 -5.46
CA ASN A 340 8.31 5.79 -4.29
C ASN A 340 9.06 5.57 -2.97
N THR A 341 9.93 4.56 -2.93
CA THR A 341 10.72 4.27 -1.72
C THR A 341 11.74 5.38 -1.43
N THR A 342 12.34 5.98 -2.47
CA THR A 342 13.25 7.10 -2.27
C THR A 342 12.52 8.34 -1.74
N LEU A 343 11.32 8.66 -2.23
CA LEU A 343 10.51 9.77 -1.72
C LEU A 343 10.14 9.56 -0.24
N ILE A 344 9.70 8.35 0.12
CA ILE A 344 9.41 7.99 1.52
C ILE A 344 10.67 8.12 2.38
N THR A 345 11.82 7.66 1.89
CA THR A 345 13.09 7.73 2.62
C THR A 345 13.49 9.20 2.87
N VAL A 346 13.31 10.08 1.90
CA VAL A 346 13.58 11.53 2.07
C VAL A 346 12.69 12.10 3.18
N ILE A 347 11.40 11.78 3.22
CA ILE A 347 10.52 12.21 4.30
C ILE A 347 11.01 11.66 5.66
N GLN A 348 11.43 10.40 5.70
CA GLN A 348 11.90 9.77 6.94
C GLN A 348 13.21 10.33 7.48
N THR A 349 14.12 10.75 6.59
CA THR A 349 15.47 11.21 6.99
C THR A 349 15.57 12.72 7.13
N ASP A 350 14.88 13.47 6.28
CA ASP A 350 15.13 14.90 6.11
C ASP A 350 14.00 15.75 6.76
N ALA A 351 12.85 15.15 7.11
CA ALA A 351 11.79 15.87 7.83
C ALA A 351 12.05 15.95 9.33
N ASP A 352 11.67 17.09 9.91
CA ASP A 352 11.70 17.29 11.36
C ASP A 352 10.95 16.14 12.08
N PRO A 353 11.54 15.52 13.13
CA PRO A 353 10.89 14.47 13.92
C PRO A 353 9.48 14.82 14.41
N ALA A 354 9.23 16.11 14.74
CA ALA A 354 7.93 16.58 15.23
C ALA A 354 6.79 16.48 14.19
N VAL A 355 7.11 16.59 12.89
CA VAL A 355 6.12 16.57 11.80
C VAL A 355 6.23 15.35 10.88
N ARG A 356 7.28 14.53 11.01
CA ARG A 356 7.57 13.37 10.18
C ARG A 356 6.39 12.40 10.08
N GLY A 357 5.77 12.06 11.22
CA GLY A 357 4.62 11.16 11.25
C GLY A 357 3.42 11.70 10.47
N ARG A 358 3.16 13.02 10.56
CA ARG A 358 2.07 13.69 9.83
C ARG A 358 2.34 13.71 8.33
N LEU A 359 3.58 13.95 7.91
CA LEU A 359 3.98 13.93 6.50
C LEU A 359 3.88 12.52 5.90
N LEU A 360 4.30 11.48 6.62
CA LEU A 360 4.14 10.09 6.19
C LEU A 360 2.67 9.70 6.08
N GLY A 361 1.82 10.12 7.03
CA GLY A 361 0.37 9.92 6.96
C GLY A 361 -0.26 10.62 5.75
N LEU A 362 0.12 11.87 5.48
CA LEU A 362 -0.34 12.62 4.31
C LEU A 362 0.12 11.95 3.00
N TYR A 363 1.38 11.47 2.95
CA TYR A 363 1.91 10.73 1.80
C TYR A 363 1.14 9.43 1.55
N ALA A 364 0.85 8.66 2.60
CA ALA A 364 0.07 7.43 2.49
C ALA A 364 -1.36 7.69 2.00
N THR A 365 -2.01 8.75 2.49
CA THR A 365 -3.35 9.16 2.06
C THR A 365 -3.37 9.55 0.58
N GLN A 366 -2.39 10.34 0.11
CA GLN A 366 -2.31 10.70 -1.31
C GLN A 366 -2.00 9.50 -2.20
N ALA A 367 -1.20 8.54 -1.72
CA ALA A 367 -0.84 7.34 -2.49
C ALA A 367 -2.07 6.47 -2.83
N VAL A 368 -3.02 6.39 -1.91
CA VAL A 368 -4.28 5.63 -2.11
C VAL A 368 -5.34 6.49 -2.79
N GLY A 369 -5.45 7.75 -2.40
CA GLY A 369 -6.59 8.59 -2.76
C GLY A 369 -6.52 9.25 -4.13
N LEU A 370 -5.33 9.54 -4.63
CA LEU A 370 -5.20 10.21 -5.94
C LEU A 370 -5.31 9.26 -7.13
N GLN A 371 -5.05 7.96 -6.96
CA GLN A 371 -5.15 6.98 -8.04
C GLN A 371 -6.56 6.91 -8.66
N PRO A 372 -7.67 6.80 -7.92
CA PRO A 372 -9.01 6.80 -8.52
C PRO A 372 -9.32 8.07 -9.31
N LEU A 373 -8.88 9.22 -8.80
CA LEU A 373 -9.05 10.51 -9.50
C LEU A 373 -8.27 10.54 -10.82
N GLY A 374 -7.04 10.04 -10.83
CA GLY A 374 -6.24 9.93 -12.05
C GLY A 374 -6.84 8.93 -13.05
N THR A 375 -7.43 7.84 -12.58
CA THR A 375 -8.14 6.88 -13.43
C THR A 375 -9.35 7.55 -14.11
N LEU A 376 -10.14 8.33 -13.37
CA LEU A 376 -11.24 9.12 -13.95
C LEU A 376 -10.73 10.17 -14.94
N LEU A 377 -9.63 10.87 -14.61
CA LEU A 377 -9.01 11.84 -15.51
C LEU A 377 -8.63 11.20 -16.85
N TYR A 378 -7.98 10.02 -16.83
CA TYR A 378 -7.65 9.29 -18.05
C TYR A 378 -8.91 8.83 -18.83
N SER A 379 -10.00 8.47 -18.14
CA SER A 379 -11.22 8.02 -18.80
C SER A 379 -11.92 9.12 -19.58
N VAL A 380 -11.86 10.37 -19.10
CA VAL A 380 -12.44 11.54 -19.79
C VAL A 380 -11.81 11.79 -21.17
N LEU A 381 -10.54 11.39 -21.35
CA LEU A 381 -9.86 11.51 -22.65
C LEU A 381 -10.46 10.58 -23.72
N GLY A 382 -11.28 9.60 -23.33
CA GLY A 382 -11.87 8.63 -24.25
C GLY A 382 -10.84 7.62 -24.79
N PHE A 383 -11.34 6.59 -25.48
CA PHE A 383 -10.50 5.47 -25.95
C PHE A 383 -9.37 5.91 -26.89
N SER A 384 -9.65 6.84 -27.83
CA SER A 384 -8.68 7.29 -28.84
C SER A 384 -7.49 8.04 -28.23
N GLN A 385 -7.73 8.78 -27.13
CA GLN A 385 -6.71 9.63 -26.49
C GLN A 385 -6.15 9.01 -25.20
N LEU A 386 -6.74 7.92 -24.69
CA LEU A 386 -6.35 7.28 -23.43
C LEU A 386 -4.83 7.01 -23.36
N PHE A 387 -4.30 6.34 -24.37
CA PHE A 387 -2.89 5.93 -24.39
C PHE A 387 -1.94 7.12 -24.65
N ASN A 388 -2.40 8.16 -25.35
CA ASN A 388 -1.67 9.42 -25.43
C ASN A 388 -1.64 10.13 -24.06
N GLY A 389 -2.77 10.15 -23.35
CA GLY A 389 -2.85 10.68 -21.98
C GLY A 389 -1.92 9.95 -21.02
N VAL A 390 -1.89 8.61 -21.08
CA VAL A 390 -0.96 7.79 -20.28
C VAL A 390 0.50 8.10 -20.62
N THR A 391 0.82 8.31 -21.91
CA THR A 391 2.17 8.72 -22.33
C THR A 391 2.55 10.08 -21.76
N VAL A 392 1.66 11.06 -21.85
CA VAL A 392 1.89 12.40 -21.25
C VAL A 392 2.06 12.29 -19.74
N GLY A 393 1.20 11.53 -19.05
CA GLY A 393 1.31 11.27 -17.63
C GLY A 393 2.66 10.63 -17.24
N ALA A 394 3.14 9.68 -18.03
CA ALA A 394 4.44 9.04 -17.84
C ALA A 394 5.60 10.06 -17.91
N VAL A 395 5.56 10.95 -18.90
CA VAL A 395 6.58 12.01 -19.06
C VAL A 395 6.52 13.00 -17.89
N LEU A 396 5.33 13.43 -17.48
CA LEU A 396 5.15 14.35 -16.35
C LEU A 396 5.67 13.74 -15.03
N VAL A 397 5.35 12.48 -14.75
CA VAL A 397 5.85 11.77 -13.57
C VAL A 397 7.37 11.65 -13.61
N GLY A 398 7.92 11.24 -14.75
CA GLY A 398 9.36 11.12 -14.93
C GLY A 398 10.09 12.46 -14.76
N ALA A 399 9.59 13.52 -15.41
CA ALA A 399 10.14 14.88 -15.29
C ALA A 399 10.09 15.38 -13.83
N CYS A 400 9.00 15.12 -13.13
CA CYS A 400 8.84 15.50 -11.73
C CYS A 400 9.86 14.78 -10.82
N ALA A 401 10.05 13.46 -11.01
CA ALA A 401 11.04 12.69 -10.28
C ALA A 401 12.48 13.17 -10.56
N VAL A 402 12.78 13.46 -11.82
CA VAL A 402 14.07 14.03 -12.24
C VAL A 402 14.29 15.42 -11.62
N ALA A 403 13.27 16.28 -11.62
CA ALA A 403 13.35 17.61 -11.02
C ALA A 403 13.62 17.54 -9.49
N VAL A 404 13.02 16.61 -8.78
CA VAL A 404 13.32 16.37 -7.35
C VAL A 404 14.76 15.86 -7.18
N GLY A 405 15.20 14.92 -8.03
CA GLY A 405 16.55 14.37 -7.99
C GLY A 405 17.64 15.40 -8.32
N LEU A 406 17.40 16.34 -9.23
CA LEU A 406 18.32 17.40 -9.60
C LEU A 406 18.26 18.62 -8.67
N GLY A 407 17.14 18.79 -7.95
CA GLY A 407 16.96 19.89 -6.99
C GLY A 407 17.94 19.80 -5.83
N GLY A 408 18.68 20.89 -5.56
CA GLY A 408 19.85 20.97 -4.69
C GLY A 408 19.72 20.57 -3.21
N GLY A 409 18.55 20.14 -2.73
CA GLY A 409 18.36 19.71 -1.33
C GLY A 409 18.82 18.27 -1.02
N LEU A 410 18.88 17.38 -2.02
CA LEU A 410 19.27 15.97 -1.83
C LEU A 410 20.80 15.74 -1.82
N ALA A 411 21.59 16.76 -2.19
CA ALA A 411 23.04 16.65 -2.28
C ALA A 411 23.75 16.77 -0.91
N THR A 412 23.06 17.24 0.11
CA THR A 412 23.65 17.56 1.43
C THR A 412 23.43 16.51 2.51
N GLY A 413 22.95 15.32 2.17
CA GLY A 413 22.74 14.19 3.09
C GLY A 413 24.04 13.61 3.70
N GLY A 414 24.98 14.47 4.10
CA GLY A 414 26.22 14.11 4.78
C GLY A 414 26.57 15.06 5.93
N ALA A 415 25.85 16.15 6.10
CA ALA A 415 25.95 16.94 7.32
C ALA A 415 24.92 16.38 8.32
N VAL A 416 25.31 15.34 9.05
CA VAL A 416 24.81 15.18 10.43
C VAL A 416 24.98 16.57 11.04
N VAL A 417 23.89 17.27 11.30
CA VAL A 417 23.92 18.38 12.24
C VAL A 417 24.49 17.76 13.50
N ALA A 418 25.78 17.97 13.70
CA ALA A 418 26.41 17.62 14.98
C ALA A 418 25.58 18.37 16.01
N SER A 419 24.87 17.60 16.80
CA SER A 419 24.21 18.13 17.99
C SER A 419 25.28 18.96 18.71
N PRO A 420 25.01 20.22 19.08
CA PRO A 420 26.00 20.97 19.86
C PRO A 420 26.39 20.07 21.04
N PRO A 421 27.68 20.00 21.35
CA PRO A 421 28.13 19.12 22.44
C PRO A 421 27.28 19.45 23.66
N VAL A 422 26.64 18.42 24.20
CA VAL A 422 25.93 18.53 25.46
C VAL A 422 26.97 19.09 26.44
N ALA A 423 26.75 20.33 26.87
CA ALA A 423 27.59 20.96 27.87
C ALA A 423 27.64 20.00 29.06
N GLY A 424 28.80 19.43 29.28
CA GLY A 424 29.05 18.53 30.40
C GLY A 424 28.62 19.25 31.70
N PRO A 425 28.18 18.53 32.72
CA PRO A 425 27.81 19.15 33.99
C PRO A 425 28.99 19.99 34.47
N SER A 426 28.71 21.27 34.73
CA SER A 426 29.66 22.21 35.28
C SER A 426 30.29 21.60 36.56
N PRO A 427 31.60 21.69 36.75
CA PRO A 427 32.21 21.18 37.98
C PRO A 427 31.58 21.90 39.17
N PRO A 428 31.40 21.23 40.32
CA PRO A 428 30.80 21.81 41.48
C PRO A 428 31.63 23.03 41.92
N GLN A 429 31.02 24.21 41.96
CA GLN A 429 31.62 25.42 42.55
C GLN A 429 31.93 25.09 44.01
N GLY A 430 33.20 25.09 44.35
CA GLY A 430 33.68 24.95 45.73
C GLY A 430 33.00 25.99 46.62
N GLY A 431 32.34 25.53 47.63
CA GLY A 431 31.80 26.38 48.68
C GLY A 431 32.95 27.08 49.46
N PRO A 432 32.71 28.25 50.03
CA PRO A 432 33.69 29.03 50.75
C PRO A 432 34.17 28.28 52.00
N GLY A 433 35.49 28.22 52.13
CA GLY A 433 36.18 27.59 53.25
C GLY A 433 35.75 28.12 54.61
N ASP A 434 35.45 27.24 55.48
CA ASP A 434 35.33 27.53 56.91
C ASP A 434 36.72 27.50 57.52
N GLN A 435 37.27 28.71 57.77
CA GLN A 435 38.44 28.91 58.63
C GLN A 435 37.93 29.20 60.03
N GLY A 436 38.26 28.44 60.96
CA GLY A 436 38.14 28.92 62.28
C GLY A 436 38.18 27.90 63.41
N GLY A 437 39.23 27.97 64.17
CA GLY A 437 39.17 27.76 65.56
C GLY A 437 39.96 26.57 66.13
N GLY A 438 41.17 26.89 66.45
CA GLY A 438 42.09 26.07 67.22
C GLY A 438 41.76 25.99 68.73
N PRO A 439 42.68 25.72 69.59
CA PRO A 439 42.72 24.55 70.42
C PRO A 439 42.37 24.83 71.86
N GLY A 440 42.14 23.81 72.62
CA GLY A 440 42.04 24.00 74.07
C GLY A 440 41.63 22.77 74.86
N ILE A 441 42.66 22.14 75.39
CA ILE A 441 42.74 21.29 76.60
C ILE A 441 42.16 19.89 76.45
#